data_603381d35a9ee9daf512248e2d0571c9
#
_entry.id   603381d35a9ee9daf512248e2d0571c9
#
_cell.length_a   1.000
_cell.length_b   1.000
_cell.length_c   1.000
_cell.angle_alpha   90.00
_cell.angle_beta   90.00
_cell.angle_gamma   90.00
#
_symmetry.space_group_name_H-M   'P 1'
#
loop_
_entity.id
_entity.type
_entity.pdbx_description
1 polymer ?
#
loop_
_entity_poly.entity_id
_entity_poly.type
_entity_poly.pdbx_seq_one_letter_code
_entity_poly.pdbx_strand_id
1 'polypeptide(L)'
;MEYNLERNEGKLTVTMPKEVDHHCSNQIRMEADLLIDTYHVRKLIFDFSHTEFMDSSGIGLLMGRYRALGMRGKCVQVVNVNSHIAKLLRLSGVGKYIEICGIKKSAGEQEGVYDGKHK
;
A
#
# COMPACT_ATOMS: atom_id res chain seq x y z
N MET A 1 14.01 -1.79 -5.60
CA MET A 1 12.55 -1.76 -5.47
C MET A 1 11.93 -2.25 -6.77
N GLU A 2 11.04 -3.20 -6.67
CA GLU A 2 10.31 -3.65 -7.84
C GLU A 2 9.11 -2.75 -8.07
N TYR A 3 8.90 -2.34 -9.31
CA TYR A 3 7.74 -1.51 -9.60
C TYR A 3 7.32 -1.63 -11.06
N ASN A 4 6.10 -1.24 -11.34
CA ASN A 4 5.56 -1.18 -12.68
C ASN A 4 4.96 0.21 -12.89
N LEU A 5 5.38 0.89 -13.95
CA LEU A 5 4.91 2.23 -14.23
C LEU A 5 4.11 2.24 -15.53
N GLU A 6 2.84 2.62 -15.44
CA GLU A 6 1.98 2.78 -16.61
C GLU A 6 1.92 4.27 -16.92
N ARG A 7 2.83 4.69 -17.77
CA ARG A 7 3.05 6.13 -17.98
C ARG A 7 1.85 6.85 -18.55
N ASN A 8 1.12 6.21 -19.45
CA ASN A 8 -0.05 6.86 -20.04
C ASN A 8 -1.12 7.15 -19.01
N GLU A 9 -1.19 6.34 -17.97
CA GLU A 9 -2.21 6.50 -16.93
C GLU A 9 -1.68 7.22 -15.71
N GLY A 10 -0.40 7.50 -15.65
CA GLY A 10 0.21 8.09 -14.47
C GLY A 10 0.10 7.19 -13.25
N LYS A 11 0.14 5.87 -13.47
CA LYS A 11 -0.06 4.90 -12.40
C LYS A 11 1.22 4.14 -12.11
N LEU A 12 1.62 4.13 -10.85
CA LEU A 12 2.80 3.41 -10.39
C LEU A 12 2.38 2.33 -9.41
N THR A 13 2.79 1.10 -9.66
CA THR A 13 2.56 -0.01 -8.74
C THR A 13 3.91 -0.43 -8.17
N VAL A 14 4.02 -0.43 -6.85
CA VAL A 14 5.24 -0.81 -6.15
C VAL A 14 5.01 -2.16 -5.49
N THR A 15 5.86 -3.13 -5.79
CA THR A 15 5.81 -4.44 -5.14
C THR A 15 6.59 -4.35 -3.84
N MET A 16 5.89 -4.56 -2.74
CA MET A 16 6.50 -4.40 -1.42
C MET A 16 7.27 -5.65 -1.02
N PRO A 17 8.35 -5.49 -0.24
CA PRO A 17 9.17 -6.63 0.17
C PRO A 17 8.49 -7.44 1.26
N LYS A 18 9.13 -8.54 1.64
CA LYS A 18 8.60 -9.44 2.65
C LYS A 18 8.37 -8.75 3.99
N GLU A 19 9.26 -7.85 4.36
CA GLU A 19 9.14 -7.11 5.63
C GLU A 19 9.25 -5.62 5.35
N VAL A 20 8.32 -4.85 5.87
CA VAL A 20 8.32 -3.41 5.70
C VAL A 20 8.59 -2.79 7.07
N ASP A 21 9.85 -2.59 7.36
CA ASP A 21 10.29 -1.97 8.62
C ASP A 21 10.74 -0.54 8.35
N HIS A 22 11.25 0.11 9.38
CA HIS A 22 11.64 1.51 9.29
C HIS A 22 12.70 1.75 8.20
N HIS A 23 13.72 0.89 8.14
CA HIS A 23 14.80 1.06 7.17
C HIS A 23 14.28 0.90 5.74
N CYS A 24 13.50 -0.14 5.52
CA CYS A 24 12.94 -0.42 4.21
C CYS A 24 11.96 0.68 3.79
N SER A 25 11.12 1.14 4.71
CA SER A 25 10.16 2.20 4.42
C SER A 25 10.84 3.46 3.94
N ASN A 26 11.97 3.80 4.55
CA ASN A 26 12.69 5.00 4.18
C ASN A 26 13.25 4.90 2.76
N GLN A 27 13.79 3.75 2.40
CA GLN A 27 14.30 3.53 1.04
C GLN A 27 13.19 3.59 0.01
N ILE A 28 12.08 2.95 0.29
CA ILE A 28 10.94 2.94 -0.63
C ILE A 28 10.41 4.36 -0.80
N ARG A 29 10.33 5.13 0.29
CA ARG A 29 9.89 6.50 0.22
C ARG A 29 10.73 7.31 -0.73
N MET A 30 12.06 7.20 -0.62
CA MET A 30 12.95 7.98 -1.46
C MET A 30 12.79 7.63 -2.94
N GLU A 31 12.71 6.33 -3.24
CA GLU A 31 12.58 5.91 -4.62
C GLU A 31 11.21 6.24 -5.19
N ALA A 32 10.17 6.07 -4.40
CA ALA A 32 8.82 6.39 -4.87
C ALA A 32 8.68 7.88 -5.14
N ASP A 33 9.23 8.72 -4.24
CA ASP A 33 9.15 10.16 -4.44
C ASP A 33 9.87 10.59 -5.71
N LEU A 34 11.02 9.97 -6.00
CA LEU A 34 11.74 10.28 -7.22
C LEU A 34 10.92 9.91 -8.46
N LEU A 35 10.27 8.75 -8.43
CA LEU A 35 9.44 8.32 -9.56
C LEU A 35 8.21 9.19 -9.73
N ILE A 36 7.60 9.58 -8.62
CA ILE A 36 6.43 10.46 -8.64
C ILE A 36 6.78 11.78 -9.32
N ASP A 37 7.91 12.36 -8.94
CA ASP A 37 8.32 13.63 -9.52
C ASP A 37 8.75 13.49 -10.97
N THR A 38 9.48 12.42 -11.29
CA THR A 38 10.04 12.25 -12.64
C THR A 38 8.95 11.99 -13.67
N TYR A 39 7.95 11.19 -13.30
CA TYR A 39 6.96 10.70 -14.25
C TYR A 39 5.55 11.24 -14.02
N HIS A 40 5.42 12.22 -13.14
CA HIS A 40 4.12 12.85 -12.85
C HIS A 40 3.07 11.80 -12.48
N VAL A 41 3.42 10.93 -11.54
CA VAL A 41 2.53 9.88 -11.09
C VAL A 41 1.32 10.50 -10.40
N ARG A 42 0.13 10.00 -10.75
CA ARG A 42 -1.11 10.48 -10.16
C ARG A 42 -1.78 9.45 -9.28
N LYS A 43 -1.46 8.17 -9.48
CA LYS A 43 -2.02 7.08 -8.68
C LYS A 43 -0.92 6.12 -8.31
N LEU A 44 -0.87 5.77 -7.03
CA LEU A 44 0.16 4.91 -6.50
C LEU A 44 -0.49 3.70 -5.85
N ILE A 45 -0.05 2.52 -6.25
CA ILE A 45 -0.56 1.27 -5.73
C ILE A 45 0.58 0.53 -5.06
N PHE A 46 0.37 0.12 -3.81
CA PHE A 46 1.34 -0.71 -3.09
C PHE A 46 0.81 -2.14 -3.07
N ASP A 47 1.55 -3.05 -3.67
CA ASP A 47 1.18 -4.45 -3.73
C ASP A 47 1.91 -5.21 -2.63
N PHE A 48 1.15 -5.70 -1.68
CA PHE A 48 1.67 -6.40 -0.51
C PHE A 48 1.61 -7.92 -0.65
N SER A 49 1.52 -8.43 -1.88
CA SER A 49 1.35 -9.88 -2.07
C SER A 49 2.48 -10.70 -1.46
N HIS A 50 3.68 -10.15 -1.37
CA HIS A 50 4.83 -10.85 -0.78
C HIS A 50 5.09 -10.44 0.66
N THR A 51 4.35 -9.51 1.21
CA THR A 51 4.67 -8.92 2.50
C THR A 51 4.03 -9.72 3.62
N GLU A 52 4.85 -10.13 4.58
CA GLU A 52 4.40 -10.87 5.74
C GLU A 52 4.31 -10.01 6.98
N PHE A 53 5.15 -8.99 7.08
CA PHE A 53 5.22 -8.15 8.26
C PHE A 53 5.36 -6.68 7.87
N MET A 54 4.70 -5.82 8.63
CA MET A 54 4.85 -4.39 8.47
C MET A 54 4.71 -3.74 9.83
N ASP A 55 5.62 -2.84 10.17
CA ASP A 55 5.48 -2.05 11.40
C ASP A 55 4.84 -0.71 11.08
N SER A 56 4.73 0.14 12.09
CA SER A 56 4.04 1.42 11.94
C SER A 56 4.72 2.37 10.97
N SER A 57 6.00 2.14 10.64
CA SER A 57 6.67 2.99 9.65
C SER A 57 6.02 2.84 8.28
N GLY A 58 5.41 1.69 8.01
CA GLY A 58 4.68 1.49 6.76
C GLY A 58 3.46 2.40 6.67
N ILE A 59 2.81 2.68 7.81
CA ILE A 59 1.70 3.61 7.83
C ILE A 59 2.18 5.01 7.42
N GLY A 60 3.31 5.43 7.96
CA GLY A 60 3.90 6.72 7.59
C GLY A 60 4.28 6.78 6.13
N LEU A 61 4.79 5.68 5.58
CA LEU A 61 5.12 5.59 4.17
C LEU A 61 3.87 5.86 3.32
N LEU A 62 2.78 5.17 3.62
CA LEU A 62 1.55 5.30 2.87
C LEU A 62 0.99 6.72 2.95
N MET A 63 0.92 7.27 4.16
CA MET A 63 0.34 8.59 4.35
C MET A 63 1.22 9.69 3.77
N GLY A 64 2.53 9.52 3.83
CA GLY A 64 3.44 10.50 3.22
C GLY A 64 3.29 10.54 1.71
N ARG A 65 3.09 9.38 1.08
CA ARG A 65 2.87 9.34 -0.37
C ARG A 65 1.50 9.90 -0.73
N TYR A 66 0.50 9.69 0.11
CA TYR A 66 -0.80 10.29 -0.08
C TYR A 66 -0.68 11.83 -0.12
N ARG A 67 0.09 12.39 0.81
CA ARG A 67 0.32 13.84 0.81
C ARG A 67 1.12 14.28 -0.41
N ALA A 68 2.12 13.50 -0.81
CA ALA A 68 2.95 13.83 -1.97
C ALA A 68 2.13 13.88 -3.25
N LEU A 69 1.06 13.10 -3.31
CA LEU A 69 0.17 13.07 -4.48
C LEU A 69 -0.96 14.09 -4.41
N GLY A 70 -0.94 14.96 -3.40
CA GLY A 70 -1.91 16.04 -3.28
C GLY A 70 -3.17 15.69 -2.54
N MET A 71 -3.18 14.60 -1.83
CA MET A 71 -4.32 14.18 -0.99
C MET A 71 -5.63 14.08 -1.75
N ARG A 72 -5.55 13.55 -2.97
CA ARG A 72 -6.72 13.49 -3.83
C ARG A 72 -7.36 12.11 -3.76
N GLY A 73 -8.58 12.06 -3.33
CA GLY A 73 -9.43 10.88 -3.41
C GLY A 73 -8.71 9.58 -3.16
N LYS A 74 -8.80 8.66 -4.08
CA LYS A 74 -8.18 7.34 -3.96
C LYS A 74 -6.82 7.26 -4.67
N CYS A 75 -6.01 8.29 -4.52
CA CYS A 75 -4.73 8.34 -5.22
C CYS A 75 -3.72 7.33 -4.69
N VAL A 76 -3.90 6.80 -3.48
CA VAL A 76 -3.07 5.73 -2.96
C VAL A 76 -3.95 4.53 -2.66
N GLN A 77 -3.55 3.37 -3.17
CA GLN A 77 -4.24 2.11 -2.92
C GLN A 77 -3.25 1.09 -2.37
N VAL A 78 -3.73 0.19 -1.52
CA VAL A 78 -2.97 -0.99 -1.13
C VAL A 78 -3.75 -2.22 -1.57
N VAL A 79 -3.04 -3.21 -2.10
CA VAL A 79 -3.69 -4.43 -2.59
C VAL A 79 -2.99 -5.66 -2.02
N ASN A 80 -3.72 -6.74 -1.88
CA ASN A 80 -3.19 -8.05 -1.48
C ASN A 80 -2.55 -8.06 -0.10
N VAL A 81 -3.09 -7.28 0.84
CA VAL A 81 -2.58 -7.30 2.22
C VAL A 81 -3.04 -8.57 2.91
N ASN A 82 -2.19 -9.12 3.80
CA ASN A 82 -2.63 -10.24 4.62
C ASN A 82 -3.49 -9.72 5.77
N SER A 83 -4.08 -10.63 6.54
CA SER A 83 -5.02 -10.24 7.58
C SER A 83 -4.35 -9.41 8.68
N HIS A 84 -3.09 -9.70 8.99
CA HIS A 84 -2.35 -8.96 10.01
C HIS A 84 -2.15 -7.50 9.57
N ILE A 85 -1.71 -7.30 8.34
CA ILE A 85 -1.48 -5.95 7.80
C ILE A 85 -2.81 -5.23 7.64
N ALA A 86 -3.84 -5.93 7.19
CA ALA A 86 -5.17 -5.33 7.06
C ALA A 86 -5.65 -4.79 8.40
N LYS A 87 -5.42 -5.54 9.48
CA LYS A 87 -5.80 -5.11 10.81
C LYS A 87 -5.02 -3.88 11.26
N LEU A 88 -3.72 -3.87 10.98
CA LEU A 88 -2.87 -2.73 11.30
C LEU A 88 -3.38 -1.47 10.58
N LEU A 89 -3.67 -1.60 9.30
CA LEU A 89 -4.18 -0.48 8.52
C LEU A 89 -5.52 0.02 9.06
N ARG A 90 -6.40 -0.92 9.40
CA ARG A 90 -7.72 -0.54 9.91
C ARG A 90 -7.60 0.19 11.25
N LEU A 91 -6.76 -0.33 12.15
CA LEU A 91 -6.62 0.28 13.48
C LEU A 91 -5.93 1.63 13.41
N SER A 92 -5.09 1.87 12.41
CA SER A 92 -4.42 3.16 12.27
C SER A 92 -5.34 4.24 11.72
N GLY A 93 -6.48 3.85 11.14
CA GLY A 93 -7.42 4.81 10.59
C GLY A 93 -7.10 5.30 9.19
N VAL A 94 -6.05 4.75 8.54
CA VAL A 94 -5.66 5.25 7.21
C VAL A 94 -6.68 4.93 6.13
N GLY A 95 -7.61 4.01 6.41
CA GLY A 95 -8.65 3.69 5.43
C GLY A 95 -9.55 4.85 5.09
N LYS A 96 -9.50 5.93 5.87
CA LYS A 96 -10.24 7.14 5.53
C LYS A 96 -9.61 7.87 4.34
N TYR A 97 -8.35 7.64 4.08
CA TYR A 97 -7.60 8.41 3.08
C TYR A 97 -7.10 7.55 1.93
N ILE A 98 -6.73 6.31 2.21
CA ILE A 98 -6.20 5.42 1.18
C ILE A 98 -7.17 4.26 1.00
N GLU A 99 -7.16 3.68 -0.20
CA GLU A 99 -8.07 2.59 -0.52
C GLU A 99 -7.40 1.25 -0.23
N ILE A 100 -8.06 0.40 0.54
CA ILE A 100 -7.56 -0.93 0.85
C ILE A 100 -8.36 -1.92 0.02
N CYS A 101 -7.69 -2.54 -0.95
CA CYS A 101 -8.34 -3.43 -1.89
C CYS A 101 -7.71 -4.81 -1.85
N GLY A 102 -8.49 -5.84 -1.92
CA GLY A 102 -7.95 -7.17 -2.11
C GLY A 102 -7.15 -7.68 -0.93
N ILE A 103 -7.83 -8.25 0.05
CA ILE A 103 -7.16 -8.82 1.20
C ILE A 103 -6.75 -10.23 0.84
N LYS A 104 -5.44 -10.51 0.93
CA LYS A 104 -4.90 -11.80 0.62
C LYS A 104 -5.20 -12.76 1.75
N LYS A 105 -5.65 -13.96 1.44
CA LYS A 105 -5.93 -14.93 2.47
C LYS A 105 -4.68 -15.70 2.81
N SER A 106 -4.49 -16.00 4.08
CA SER A 106 -3.42 -16.87 4.48
C SER A 106 -3.89 -18.30 4.32
N ALA A 107 -2.95 -19.24 4.41
CA ALA A 107 -3.27 -20.65 4.31
C ALA A 107 -4.31 -20.99 5.36
N GLY A 108 -5.36 -21.64 4.97
CA GLY A 108 -6.41 -22.04 5.88
C GLY A 108 -7.57 -21.09 6.00
N GLU A 109 -7.43 -19.89 5.49
CA GLU A 109 -8.56 -18.94 5.49
C GLU A 109 -9.49 -19.25 4.34
N GLN A 110 -10.77 -19.02 4.55
CA GLN A 110 -11.73 -19.30 3.54
C GLN A 110 -12.23 -18.05 2.87
N GLU A 111 -12.63 -18.20 1.62
CA GLU A 111 -13.19 -17.12 0.87
C GLU A 111 -14.43 -16.63 1.57
N GLY A 112 -14.55 -15.34 1.72
CA GLY A 112 -15.74 -14.78 2.30
C GLY A 112 -15.76 -14.65 3.78
N VAL A 113 -14.91 -15.35 4.50
CA VAL A 113 -14.88 -15.22 5.91
C VAL A 113 -14.59 -13.81 6.33
N TYR A 114 -13.90 -13.08 5.49
CA TYR A 114 -13.42 -11.83 5.83
C TYR A 114 -14.13 -10.76 5.22
N ASP A 115 -15.29 -10.92 4.94
CA ASP A 115 -16.00 -10.06 4.26
C ASP A 115 -16.35 -8.91 4.91
N GLY A 116 -15.88 -8.70 5.91
CA GLY A 116 -16.11 -7.52 6.52
C GLY A 116 -17.47 -7.20 6.78
N LYS A 117 -18.21 -7.96 6.40
CA LYS A 117 -19.52 -7.72 6.67
C LYS A 117 -19.89 -8.45 7.74
N HIS A 118 -19.48 -8.93 7.90
CA HIS A 118 -19.76 -9.51 8.58
C HIS A 118 -19.71 -9.48 9.40
N LYS A 119 -20.22 -9.37 8.84
CA LYS A 119 -20.32 -9.23 9.08
C LYS A 119 -20.43 -9.20 9.36
#